data_ab56cff80f2fe93446d1c54f9498c7eb
#
_entry.id   ab56cff80f2fe93446d1c54f9498c7eb
#
_cell.length_a   1.000
_cell.length_b   1.000
_cell.length_c   1.000
_cell.angle_alpha   90.00
_cell.angle_beta   90.00
_cell.angle_gamma   90.00
#
_symmetry.space_group_name_H-M   'P 1'
#
loop_
_entity.id
_entity.type
_entity.pdbx_description
1 polymer ?
#
loop_
_entity_poly.entity_id
_entity_poly.type
_entity_poly.pdbx_seq_one_letter_code
_entity_poly.pdbx_strand_id
1 'polypeptide(L)'
;SVNNDMIVSNNNGAVKFPQLCKFCDVRFSTCDNQKSCMSNCSITSICEKPQEVCVAVWRKNDENITLETVCHDPKLPYHDFILEDAASPKCIMKEKKKPGETFFMCSCSSDECNDNIIFSEEYNTSNPD
;
A
#
# COMPACT_ATOMS: atom_id res chain seq x y z
N SER A 1 -21.65 14.37 15.84
CA SER A 1 -20.43 14.83 16.44
C SER A 1 -19.24 14.48 15.58
N VAL A 2 -18.14 15.05 15.90
CA VAL A 2 -16.94 14.80 15.14
C VAL A 2 -16.58 13.34 15.10
N ASN A 3 -16.82 12.66 16.18
CA ASN A 3 -16.45 11.25 16.25
C ASN A 3 -17.22 10.37 15.32
N ASN A 4 -18.40 10.79 14.95
CA ASN A 4 -19.23 9.97 14.08
C ASN A 4 -18.69 9.90 12.67
N ASP A 5 -17.88 10.86 12.27
CA ASP A 5 -17.32 10.86 10.93
C ASP A 5 -16.21 9.85 10.79
N MET A 6 -15.63 9.41 11.90
CA MET A 6 -14.48 8.53 11.87
C MET A 6 -14.79 7.11 12.36
N ILE A 7 -15.98 6.88 12.87
CA ILE A 7 -16.33 5.61 13.45
C ILE A 7 -17.58 5.08 12.78
N VAL A 8 -17.48 3.86 12.26
CA VAL A 8 -18.61 3.23 11.58
C VAL A 8 -18.83 1.86 12.20
N SER A 9 -20.09 1.57 12.54
CA SER A 9 -20.44 0.25 13.03
C SER A 9 -20.69 -0.67 11.84
N ASN A 10 -20.14 -1.87 11.91
CA ASN A 10 -20.42 -2.85 10.89
C ASN A 10 -21.68 -3.63 11.25
N ASN A 11 -22.05 -4.60 10.42
CA ASN A 11 -23.27 -5.36 10.60
C ASN A 11 -23.29 -6.18 11.86
N ASN A 12 -22.16 -6.44 12.46
CA ASN A 12 -22.07 -7.22 13.68
C ASN A 12 -22.00 -6.36 14.91
N GLY A 13 -22.15 -5.05 14.74
CA GLY A 13 -22.07 -4.15 15.89
C GLY A 13 -20.66 -3.75 16.25
N ALA A 14 -19.66 -4.32 15.61
CA ALA A 14 -18.28 -3.92 15.87
C ALA A 14 -18.02 -2.55 15.28
N VAL A 15 -17.04 -1.85 15.86
CA VAL A 15 -16.67 -0.51 15.43
C VAL A 15 -15.41 -0.60 14.59
N LYS A 16 -15.41 0.08 13.46
CA LYS A 16 -14.26 0.12 12.59
C LYS A 16 -13.79 1.55 12.42
N PHE A 17 -12.50 1.77 12.65
CA PHE A 17 -11.89 3.08 12.48
C PHE A 17 -11.23 3.16 11.11
N PRO A 18 -11.21 4.36 10.51
CA PRO A 18 -10.45 4.54 9.28
C PRO A 18 -8.97 4.22 9.48
N GLN A 19 -8.35 3.71 8.45
CA GLN A 19 -6.96 3.31 8.46
C GLN A 19 -6.04 4.52 8.39
N LEU A 20 -4.89 4.45 9.06
CA LEU A 20 -3.82 5.42 8.87
C LEU A 20 -2.87 4.89 7.81
N CYS A 21 -2.56 5.71 6.82
CA CYS A 21 -1.67 5.29 5.73
C CYS A 21 -0.70 6.40 5.39
N LYS A 22 0.46 6.03 4.88
CA LYS A 22 1.32 7.01 4.21
C LYS A 22 0.59 7.52 2.98
N PHE A 23 0.67 8.82 2.73
CA PHE A 23 -0.10 9.44 1.66
C PHE A 23 0.70 10.58 1.06
N CYS A 24 1.64 10.24 0.20
CA CYS A 24 2.49 11.22 -0.45
C CYS A 24 2.22 11.34 -1.95
N ASP A 25 1.18 10.65 -2.44
CA ASP A 25 0.95 10.57 -3.88
C ASP A 25 2.21 10.05 -4.56
N VAL A 26 2.59 10.59 -5.69
CA VAL A 26 3.73 10.08 -6.45
C VAL A 26 4.97 10.91 -6.15
N ARG A 27 6.05 10.22 -5.79
CA ARG A 27 7.34 10.85 -5.51
C ARG A 27 8.45 10.06 -6.17
N PHE A 28 9.55 10.70 -6.49
CA PHE A 28 10.74 9.97 -6.92
C PHE A 28 11.23 9.09 -5.78
N SER A 29 11.77 7.94 -6.12
CA SER A 29 12.22 6.97 -5.13
C SER A 29 13.61 6.47 -5.48
N THR A 30 14.40 6.17 -4.45
CA THR A 30 15.69 5.52 -4.63
C THR A 30 15.60 4.02 -4.37
N CYS A 31 14.40 3.52 -4.11
CA CYS A 31 14.21 2.10 -3.86
C CYS A 31 14.42 1.31 -5.15
N ASP A 32 15.45 0.46 -5.20
CA ASP A 32 15.74 -0.34 -6.37
C ASP A 32 16.61 -1.51 -5.94
N ASN A 33 16.29 -2.69 -6.46
CA ASN A 33 17.07 -3.91 -6.20
C ASN A 33 17.23 -4.22 -4.72
N GLN A 34 16.19 -3.98 -3.93
CA GLN A 34 16.21 -4.28 -2.50
C GLN A 34 15.06 -5.21 -2.17
N LYS A 35 15.23 -6.00 -1.12
CA LYS A 35 14.17 -6.89 -0.68
C LYS A 35 13.02 -6.12 -0.07
N SER A 36 13.32 -5.04 0.59
CA SER A 36 12.30 -4.15 1.16
C SER A 36 12.87 -2.75 1.24
N CYS A 37 11.99 -1.77 1.25
CA CYS A 37 12.36 -0.36 1.36
C CYS A 37 11.36 0.38 2.20
N MET A 38 11.82 1.43 2.85
CA MET A 38 10.91 2.38 3.49
C MET A 38 10.46 3.39 2.45
N SER A 39 9.24 3.89 2.61
CA SER A 39 8.66 4.81 1.63
C SER A 39 9.35 6.18 1.60
N ASN A 40 9.95 6.57 2.70
CA ASN A 40 10.49 7.93 2.88
C ASN A 40 9.41 9.00 2.75
N CYS A 41 8.17 8.61 2.97
CA CYS A 41 7.03 9.52 2.95
C CYS A 41 6.79 10.01 4.38
N SER A 42 6.82 11.32 4.56
CA SER A 42 6.65 11.89 5.89
C SER A 42 5.20 12.23 6.21
N ILE A 43 4.29 12.01 5.27
CA ILE A 43 2.90 12.38 5.46
C ILE A 43 2.07 11.14 5.77
N THR A 44 1.44 11.13 6.94
CA THR A 44 0.50 10.09 7.32
C THR A 44 -0.88 10.71 7.37
N SER A 45 -1.84 10.07 6.73
CA SER A 45 -3.21 10.55 6.67
C SER A 45 -4.16 9.51 7.20
N ILE A 46 -5.26 9.96 7.78
CA ILE A 46 -6.38 9.10 8.10
C ILE A 46 -7.17 8.95 6.79
N CYS A 47 -7.40 7.72 6.36
CA CYS A 47 -8.16 7.49 5.13
C CYS A 47 -9.57 8.05 5.28
N GLU A 48 -10.14 8.53 4.18
CA GLU A 48 -11.44 9.19 4.22
C GLU A 48 -12.56 8.26 4.65
N LYS A 49 -12.51 7.02 4.22
CA LYS A 49 -13.58 6.07 4.48
C LYS A 49 -13.03 4.87 5.24
N PRO A 50 -13.84 4.30 6.14
CA PRO A 50 -13.34 3.19 6.98
C PRO A 50 -12.97 1.94 6.21
N GLN A 51 -13.51 1.74 5.00
CA GLN A 51 -13.18 0.56 4.21
C GLN A 51 -11.87 0.72 3.44
N GLU A 52 -11.33 1.93 3.36
CA GLU A 52 -10.10 2.15 2.59
C GLU A 52 -8.90 1.48 3.25
N VAL A 53 -7.98 1.04 2.41
CA VAL A 53 -6.75 0.38 2.85
C VAL A 53 -5.56 1.16 2.32
N CYS A 54 -4.38 0.81 2.82
CA CYS A 54 -3.15 1.45 2.36
C CYS A 54 -2.67 0.78 1.09
N VAL A 55 -2.18 1.59 0.15
CA VAL A 55 -1.67 1.10 -1.12
C VAL A 55 -0.33 1.76 -1.40
N ALA A 56 0.57 1.02 -2.02
CA ALA A 56 1.80 1.56 -2.56
C ALA A 56 2.00 1.04 -3.97
N VAL A 57 2.47 1.92 -4.86
CA VAL A 57 2.76 1.57 -6.24
C VAL A 57 4.18 1.99 -6.57
N TRP A 58 5.00 1.03 -6.98
CA TRP A 58 6.38 1.27 -7.36
C TRP A 58 6.52 1.07 -8.86
N ARG A 59 7.12 2.06 -9.52
CA ARG A 59 7.24 2.01 -10.99
C ARG A 59 8.64 2.42 -11.39
N LYS A 60 9.16 1.71 -12.39
CA LYS A 60 10.47 2.01 -12.93
C LYS A 60 10.42 1.98 -14.45
N ASN A 61 10.94 3.02 -15.06
CA ASN A 61 11.11 3.05 -16.51
C ASN A 61 12.55 3.49 -16.81
N ASP A 62 12.83 3.83 -18.05
CA ASP A 62 14.20 4.19 -18.45
C ASP A 62 14.71 5.44 -17.78
N GLU A 63 13.82 6.29 -17.31
CA GLU A 63 14.22 7.60 -16.81
C GLU A 63 14.24 7.71 -15.30
N ASN A 64 13.29 7.07 -14.64
CA ASN A 64 13.21 7.26 -13.19
C ASN A 64 12.45 6.14 -12.50
N ILE A 65 12.49 6.20 -11.18
CA ILE A 65 11.75 5.32 -10.30
C ILE A 65 10.84 6.19 -9.45
N THR A 66 9.58 5.80 -9.33
CA THR A 66 8.63 6.51 -8.49
C THR A 66 7.95 5.56 -7.51
N LEU A 67 7.53 6.11 -6.39
CA LEU A 67 6.74 5.40 -5.41
C LEU A 67 5.53 6.25 -5.08
N GLU A 68 4.36 5.63 -5.15
CA GLU A 68 3.11 6.28 -4.84
C GLU A 68 2.53 5.64 -3.58
N THR A 69 2.07 6.45 -2.64
CA THR A 69 1.42 5.94 -1.42
C THR A 69 0.09 6.67 -1.27
N VAL A 70 -0.96 5.90 -1.04
CA VAL A 70 -2.33 6.45 -0.96
C VAL A 70 -3.21 5.54 -0.12
N CYS A 71 -4.42 6.03 0.16
CA CYS A 71 -5.55 5.23 0.64
C CYS A 71 -6.43 4.89 -0.57
N HIS A 72 -7.02 3.71 -0.58
CA HIS A 72 -7.92 3.36 -1.67
C HIS A 72 -8.94 2.31 -1.23
N ASP A 73 -10.13 2.37 -1.79
CA ASP A 73 -11.20 1.41 -1.52
C ASP A 73 -10.87 0.11 -2.25
N PRO A 74 -10.69 -1.01 -1.52
CA PRO A 74 -10.29 -2.26 -2.16
C PRO A 74 -11.33 -2.86 -3.10
N LYS A 75 -12.55 -2.37 -3.05
CA LYS A 75 -13.58 -2.83 -3.99
C LYS A 75 -13.44 -2.22 -5.37
N LEU A 76 -12.61 -1.19 -5.49
CA LEU A 76 -12.39 -0.50 -6.75
C LEU A 76 -10.97 -0.80 -7.24
N PRO A 77 -10.78 -0.98 -8.54
CA PRO A 77 -9.43 -1.18 -9.05
C PRO A 77 -8.60 0.10 -8.91
N TYR A 78 -7.29 -0.06 -8.86
CA TYR A 78 -6.36 1.04 -8.82
C TYR A 78 -5.36 0.85 -9.94
N HIS A 79 -5.16 1.85 -10.78
CA HIS A 79 -4.36 1.70 -12.01
C HIS A 79 -4.83 0.48 -12.82
N ASP A 80 -6.14 0.24 -12.83
CA ASP A 80 -6.76 -0.87 -13.54
C ASP A 80 -6.47 -2.25 -12.96
N PHE A 81 -5.91 -2.33 -11.77
CA PHE A 81 -5.63 -3.60 -11.11
C PHE A 81 -6.43 -3.73 -9.82
N ILE A 82 -6.89 -4.94 -9.57
CA ILE A 82 -7.60 -5.26 -8.35
C ILE A 82 -6.59 -5.34 -7.20
N LEU A 83 -6.98 -4.86 -6.03
CA LEU A 83 -6.14 -4.94 -4.83
C LEU A 83 -6.26 -6.34 -4.24
N GLU A 84 -5.28 -7.19 -4.52
CA GLU A 84 -5.37 -8.61 -4.19
C GLU A 84 -5.20 -8.92 -2.72
N ASP A 85 -4.36 -8.18 -2.04
CA ASP A 85 -3.99 -8.50 -0.67
C ASP A 85 -4.44 -7.44 0.32
N ALA A 86 -5.62 -6.87 0.10
CA ALA A 86 -6.07 -5.73 0.90
C ALA A 86 -6.15 -6.04 2.39
N ALA A 87 -6.33 -7.30 2.76
CA ALA A 87 -6.41 -7.68 4.17
C ALA A 87 -5.06 -8.02 4.80
N SER A 88 -4.00 -7.99 4.01
CA SER A 88 -2.67 -8.32 4.53
C SER A 88 -2.22 -7.25 5.52
N PRO A 89 -1.52 -7.63 6.61
CA PRO A 89 -0.96 -6.63 7.51
C PRO A 89 0.31 -5.97 6.96
N LYS A 90 0.89 -6.53 5.92
CA LYS A 90 2.12 -6.00 5.31
C LYS A 90 1.91 -5.70 3.85
N CYS A 91 2.64 -4.71 3.34
CA CYS A 91 2.55 -4.31 1.93
C CYS A 91 3.54 -5.11 1.10
N ILE A 92 3.09 -6.26 0.63
CA ILE A 92 3.93 -7.17 -0.13
C ILE A 92 3.68 -6.92 -1.61
N MET A 93 4.71 -6.44 -2.28
CA MET A 93 4.63 -6.03 -3.67
C MET A 93 4.37 -7.20 -4.61
N LYS A 94 3.45 -6.98 -5.54
CA LYS A 94 3.14 -7.93 -6.61
C LYS A 94 3.40 -7.25 -7.93
N GLU A 95 4.12 -7.93 -8.81
CA GLU A 95 4.38 -7.37 -10.12
C GLU A 95 3.16 -7.47 -11.00
N LYS A 96 2.89 -6.40 -11.75
CA LYS A 96 1.80 -6.35 -12.71
C LYS A 96 2.37 -6.05 -14.08
N LYS A 97 1.74 -6.58 -15.10
CA LYS A 97 2.19 -6.36 -16.47
C LYS A 97 1.76 -5.00 -16.97
N LYS A 98 2.73 -4.20 -17.35
CA LYS A 98 2.49 -2.89 -17.95
C LYS A 98 3.51 -2.66 -19.06
N PRO A 99 3.09 -2.24 -20.26
CA PRO A 99 4.05 -2.00 -21.33
C PRO A 99 4.98 -0.83 -20.99
N GLY A 100 6.25 -1.00 -21.26
CA GLY A 100 7.21 0.09 -21.16
C GLY A 100 7.68 0.42 -19.76
N GLU A 101 7.30 -0.35 -18.76
CA GLU A 101 7.73 -0.08 -17.39
C GLU A 101 7.63 -1.33 -16.52
N THR A 102 8.36 -1.30 -15.42
CA THR A 102 8.19 -2.29 -14.37
C THR A 102 7.22 -1.71 -13.36
N PHE A 103 6.21 -2.47 -12.97
CA PHE A 103 5.11 -1.99 -12.14
C PHE A 103 4.83 -3.00 -11.04
N PHE A 104 4.95 -2.53 -9.80
CA PHE A 104 4.62 -3.34 -8.62
C PHE A 104 3.61 -2.60 -7.77
N MET A 105 2.68 -3.33 -7.19
CA MET A 105 1.67 -2.75 -6.33
C MET A 105 1.45 -3.63 -5.11
N CYS A 106 1.22 -3.02 -3.95
CA CYS A 106 0.83 -3.74 -2.76
C CYS A 106 -0.30 -3.01 -2.06
N SER A 107 -1.07 -3.77 -1.29
CA SER A 107 -2.12 -3.21 -0.44
C SER A 107 -2.07 -3.91 0.90
N CYS A 108 -2.51 -3.22 1.94
CA CYS A 108 -2.41 -3.75 3.29
C CYS A 108 -3.35 -3.01 4.23
N SER A 109 -3.62 -3.64 5.37
CA SER A 109 -4.62 -3.13 6.33
C SER A 109 -4.07 -3.10 7.75
N SER A 110 -2.98 -2.42 7.98
CA SER A 110 -2.56 -2.05 9.32
C SER A 110 -2.02 -0.63 9.25
N ASP A 111 -1.94 0.05 10.38
CA ASP A 111 -1.58 1.46 10.38
C ASP A 111 -0.22 1.67 9.76
N GLU A 112 -0.18 2.57 8.77
CA GLU A 112 1.04 2.94 8.07
C GLU A 112 1.74 1.75 7.43
N CYS A 113 0.99 0.72 7.07
CA CYS A 113 1.60 -0.50 6.53
C CYS A 113 2.27 -0.27 5.17
N ASN A 114 1.87 0.77 4.44
CA ASN A 114 2.51 1.06 3.16
C ASN A 114 3.78 1.91 3.31
N ASP A 115 4.27 2.07 4.54
CA ASP A 115 5.54 2.72 4.77
C ASP A 115 6.72 1.78 4.51
N ASN A 116 6.54 0.50 4.75
CA ASN A 116 7.57 -0.50 4.47
C ASN A 116 7.07 -1.39 3.34
N ILE A 117 7.65 -1.24 2.15
CA ILE A 117 7.23 -2.03 1.01
C ILE A 117 8.18 -3.22 0.84
N ILE A 118 7.60 -4.39 0.63
CA ILE A 118 8.34 -5.65 0.67
C ILE A 118 8.27 -6.32 -0.70
N PHE A 119 9.43 -6.45 -1.34
CA PHE A 119 9.50 -7.09 -2.65
C PHE A 119 9.75 -8.58 -2.55
N SER A 120 10.40 -9.03 -1.50
CA SER A 120 10.72 -10.43 -1.35
C SER A 120 10.77 -10.80 0.11
N GLU A 121 9.87 -11.68 0.53
CA GLU A 121 9.86 -12.19 1.89
C GLU A 121 10.40 -13.58 1.97
N GLU A 122 10.11 -14.36 0.99
CA GLU A 122 10.44 -15.76 1.12
C GLU A 122 11.91 -16.02 1.06
N TYR A 123 12.71 -15.01 0.65
CA TYR A 123 14.10 -15.21 0.70
C TYR A 123 14.55 -15.63 2.08
N ASN A 124 13.88 -15.13 3.11
CA ASN A 124 14.26 -15.44 4.47
C ASN A 124 13.99 -16.87 4.84
N THR A 125 13.11 -17.52 4.14
CA THR A 125 12.76 -18.88 4.48
C THR A 125 13.45 -19.86 3.59
N SER A 126 13.82 -19.43 2.44
CA SER A 126 14.36 -20.36 1.51
C SER A 126 15.79 -20.60 1.69
N ASN A 127 16.50 -19.80 2.31
CA ASN A 127 17.72 -19.99 2.30
C ASN A 127 18.32 -20.56 3.28
N PRO A 128 18.39 -21.34 3.55
CA PRO A 128 19.11 -21.80 4.44
C PRO A 128 20.16 -22.44 3.94
N ASP A 129 20.33 -22.49 3.27
CA ASP A 129 21.38 -23.04 2.99
C ASP A 129 21.74 -22.99 2.27
#